data_6a0306778f20a90a241caa85dcbec9f6
#
_entry.id   6a0306778f20a90a241caa85dcbec9f6
#
_cell.length_a   1.000
_cell.length_b   1.000
_cell.length_c   1.000
_cell.angle_alpha   90.00
_cell.angle_beta   90.00
_cell.angle_gamma   90.00
#
_symmetry.space_group_name_H-M   'P 1'
#
loop_
_entity.id
_entity.type
_entity.pdbx_description
1 polymer ?
#
loop_
_entity_poly.entity_id
_entity_poly.type
_entity_poly.pdbx_seq_one_letter_code
_entity_poly.pdbx_strand_id
1 'polypeptide(L)'
;IKPDFESTDYGYIDFKNNSGKIKKVKKFFEKPSLANVKKYISQVLYWNSGIFLINNKKVIEDFKKYNPEILKLCKKIISNLSKDLEFLETKYEFMNKLPELSFDKAILEKCESIYMLKFNQKWRDIGSWKTLTEISDQNQKLNSNTTIYNNSTNSNVISDKKNTVLNDVNDIIVISKNDSIYVSSKKNVNNIKDIINYK
;
A
#
# COMPACT_ATOMS: atom_id res chain seq x y z
N ILE A 1 5.57 -7.12 -9.95
CA ILE A 1 5.11 -6.15 -10.96
C ILE A 1 6.33 -5.56 -11.67
N LYS A 2 6.28 -5.41 -13.00
CA LYS A 2 7.32 -4.69 -13.75
C LYS A 2 7.20 -3.19 -13.47
N PRO A 3 8.25 -2.51 -12.96
CA PRO A 3 8.23 -1.07 -12.76
C PRO A 3 8.03 -0.31 -14.08
N ASP A 4 7.19 0.72 -14.06
CA ASP A 4 6.96 1.65 -15.16
C ASP A 4 7.23 3.13 -14.78
N PHE A 5 7.61 3.38 -13.52
CA PHE A 5 8.11 4.67 -13.02
C PHE A 5 9.03 4.45 -11.79
N GLU A 6 9.69 5.52 -11.34
CA GLU A 6 10.51 5.51 -10.13
C GLU A 6 9.60 5.66 -8.89
N SER A 7 9.67 4.73 -7.95
CA SER A 7 8.93 4.81 -6.68
C SER A 7 9.79 4.38 -5.50
N THR A 8 9.75 5.14 -4.43
CA THR A 8 10.34 4.78 -3.13
C THR A 8 9.31 4.13 -2.21
N ASP A 9 8.04 4.03 -2.62
CA ASP A 9 6.94 3.54 -1.80
C ASP A 9 6.76 2.03 -1.87
N TYR A 10 7.43 1.37 -2.83
CA TYR A 10 7.30 -0.06 -3.07
C TYR A 10 8.56 -0.83 -2.68
N GLY A 11 8.37 -2.10 -2.33
CA GLY A 11 9.47 -3.05 -2.22
C GLY A 11 9.97 -3.50 -3.60
N TYR A 12 11.27 -3.77 -3.73
CA TYR A 12 11.91 -4.25 -4.96
C TYR A 12 12.45 -5.65 -4.78
N ILE A 13 12.33 -6.47 -5.83
CA ILE A 13 12.69 -7.88 -5.82
C ILE A 13 13.76 -8.15 -6.86
N ASP A 14 14.97 -8.54 -6.43
CA ASP A 14 15.97 -9.17 -7.28
C ASP A 14 15.73 -10.68 -7.33
N PHE A 15 15.87 -11.29 -8.50
CA PHE A 15 15.54 -12.68 -8.71
C PHE A 15 16.52 -13.38 -9.67
N LYS A 16 16.57 -14.71 -9.60
CA LYS A 16 17.35 -15.51 -10.55
C LYS A 16 16.61 -15.60 -11.89
N ASN A 17 17.30 -15.23 -12.96
CA ASN A 17 16.74 -15.32 -14.31
C ASN A 17 16.89 -16.75 -14.85
N ASN A 18 16.10 -17.69 -14.31
CA ASN A 18 15.99 -19.07 -14.75
C ASN A 18 14.81 -19.23 -15.74
N SER A 19 14.74 -20.36 -16.45
CA SER A 19 13.58 -20.74 -17.24
C SER A 19 12.36 -20.98 -16.32
N GLY A 20 11.14 -20.80 -16.85
CA GLY A 20 9.89 -21.02 -16.11
C GLY A 20 9.26 -19.74 -15.52
N LYS A 21 7.99 -19.87 -15.12
CA LYS A 21 7.17 -18.75 -14.59
C LYS A 21 7.54 -18.36 -13.16
N ILE A 22 7.92 -19.35 -12.34
CA ILE A 22 8.30 -19.14 -10.94
C ILE A 22 9.79 -18.82 -10.88
N LYS A 23 10.15 -17.72 -10.24
CA LYS A 23 11.52 -17.24 -10.09
C LYS A 23 11.95 -17.31 -8.63
N LYS A 24 13.15 -17.83 -8.35
CA LYS A 24 13.71 -17.75 -7.01
C LYS A 24 14.16 -16.31 -6.73
N VAL A 25 13.69 -15.74 -5.63
CA VAL A 25 14.16 -14.43 -5.16
C VAL A 25 15.59 -14.54 -4.66
N LYS A 26 16.42 -13.59 -5.05
CA LYS A 26 17.80 -13.45 -4.53
C LYS A 26 17.80 -12.51 -3.35
N LYS A 27 17.11 -11.38 -3.49
CA LYS A 27 17.07 -10.35 -2.46
C LYS A 27 15.79 -9.54 -2.58
N PHE A 28 15.29 -9.13 -1.43
CA PHE A 28 14.15 -8.23 -1.28
C PHE A 28 14.63 -6.92 -0.64
N PHE A 29 14.10 -5.79 -1.08
CA PHE A 29 14.44 -4.46 -0.60
C PHE A 29 13.17 -3.67 -0.35
N GLU A 30 12.83 -3.42 0.90
CA GLU A 30 11.63 -2.65 1.25
C GLU A 30 11.91 -1.15 1.20
N LYS A 31 11.12 -0.42 0.42
CA LYS A 31 11.11 1.06 0.33
C LYS A 31 12.52 1.66 0.26
N PRO A 32 13.26 1.42 -0.81
CA PRO A 32 14.63 1.88 -0.94
C PRO A 32 14.73 3.41 -1.11
N SER A 33 15.91 3.96 -0.89
CA SER A 33 16.18 5.37 -1.22
C SER A 33 16.09 5.62 -2.74
N LEU A 34 15.83 6.87 -3.14
CA LEU A 34 15.71 7.25 -4.55
C LEU A 34 16.97 6.90 -5.36
N ALA A 35 18.15 7.03 -4.77
CA ALA A 35 19.41 6.64 -5.42
C ALA A 35 19.45 5.15 -5.76
N ASN A 36 18.93 4.29 -4.86
CA ASN A 36 18.84 2.86 -5.08
C ASN A 36 17.75 2.50 -6.09
N VAL A 37 16.61 3.24 -6.12
CA VAL A 37 15.52 3.01 -7.09
C VAL A 37 16.04 3.06 -8.52
N LYS A 38 16.80 4.09 -8.89
CA LYS A 38 17.39 4.23 -10.24
C LYS A 38 18.24 3.01 -10.61
N LYS A 39 19.08 2.56 -9.68
CA LYS A 39 19.89 1.36 -9.83
C LYS A 39 19.04 0.10 -10.01
N TYR A 40 17.98 -0.07 -9.22
CA TYR A 40 17.14 -1.26 -9.27
C TYR A 40 16.34 -1.34 -10.57
N ILE A 41 15.85 -0.21 -11.09
CA ILE A 41 15.17 -0.16 -12.39
C ILE A 41 16.14 -0.52 -13.51
N SER A 42 17.38 0.01 -13.52
CA SER A 42 18.40 -0.34 -14.51
C SER A 42 18.80 -1.82 -14.45
N GLN A 43 18.73 -2.44 -13.28
CA GLN A 43 18.99 -3.86 -13.07
C GLN A 43 17.75 -4.76 -13.32
N VAL A 44 16.62 -4.18 -13.76
CA VAL A 44 15.38 -4.89 -14.08
C VAL A 44 14.78 -5.64 -12.87
N LEU A 45 14.84 -5.05 -11.68
CA LEU A 45 14.14 -5.55 -10.52
C LEU A 45 12.63 -5.31 -10.67
N TYR A 46 11.83 -6.14 -9.99
CA TYR A 46 10.37 -6.05 -10.00
C TYR A 46 9.86 -5.48 -8.67
N TRP A 47 8.71 -4.77 -8.72
CA TRP A 47 8.03 -4.36 -7.50
C TRP A 47 7.33 -5.52 -6.80
N ASN A 48 7.32 -5.47 -5.48
CA ASN A 48 6.42 -6.26 -4.66
C ASN A 48 4.99 -5.70 -4.74
N SER A 49 4.03 -6.56 -5.01
CA SER A 49 2.60 -6.18 -5.03
C SER A 49 1.91 -6.30 -3.67
N GLY A 50 2.59 -6.84 -2.67
CA GLY A 50 1.96 -7.15 -1.38
C GLY A 50 1.00 -8.35 -1.41
N ILE A 51 0.96 -9.11 -2.52
CA ILE A 51 0.10 -10.29 -2.65
C ILE A 51 0.96 -11.54 -2.47
N PHE A 52 0.65 -12.34 -1.44
CA PHE A 52 1.45 -13.49 -1.05
C PHE A 52 0.62 -14.77 -1.01
N LEU A 53 1.20 -15.86 -1.52
CA LEU A 53 0.76 -17.22 -1.24
C LEU A 53 1.70 -17.81 -0.19
N ILE A 54 1.20 -18.07 0.99
CA ILE A 54 2.00 -18.44 2.17
C ILE A 54 1.63 -19.84 2.65
N ASN A 55 2.65 -20.65 2.91
CA ASN A 55 2.49 -21.87 3.68
C ASN A 55 2.54 -21.52 5.19
N ASN A 56 1.45 -21.74 5.92
CA ASN A 56 1.33 -21.36 7.33
C ASN A 56 2.40 -21.97 8.23
N LYS A 57 2.77 -23.24 8.01
CA LYS A 57 3.82 -23.90 8.79
C LYS A 57 5.17 -23.21 8.55
N LYS A 58 5.48 -22.96 7.29
CA LYS A 58 6.74 -22.33 6.88
C LYS A 58 6.88 -20.90 7.43
N VAL A 59 5.84 -20.08 7.35
CA VAL A 59 5.91 -18.71 7.88
C VAL A 59 6.10 -18.68 9.39
N ILE A 60 5.49 -19.63 10.12
CA ILE A 60 5.70 -19.75 11.57
C ILE A 60 7.16 -20.14 11.89
N GLU A 61 7.74 -21.06 11.11
CA GLU A 61 9.16 -21.40 11.22
C GLU A 61 10.08 -20.22 10.94
N ASP A 62 9.77 -19.43 9.90
CA ASP A 62 10.53 -18.23 9.55
C ASP A 62 10.42 -17.15 10.65
N PHE A 63 9.25 -16.92 11.22
CA PHE A 63 9.12 -16.06 12.41
C PHE A 63 9.90 -16.60 13.62
N LYS A 64 9.87 -17.90 13.85
CA LYS A 64 10.65 -18.53 14.92
C LYS A 64 12.16 -18.32 14.72
N LYS A 65 12.62 -18.34 13.48
CA LYS A 65 14.04 -18.14 13.13
C LYS A 65 14.45 -16.67 13.17
N TYR A 66 13.67 -15.76 12.58
CA TYR A 66 14.09 -14.38 12.30
C TYR A 66 13.54 -13.36 13.30
N ASN A 67 12.39 -13.64 13.93
CA ASN A 67 11.73 -12.73 14.86
C ASN A 67 10.94 -13.50 15.93
N PRO A 68 11.63 -14.30 16.79
CA PRO A 68 10.99 -15.15 17.79
C PRO A 68 10.14 -14.37 18.80
N GLU A 69 10.53 -13.12 19.13
CA GLU A 69 9.80 -12.28 20.07
C GLU A 69 8.43 -11.86 19.51
N ILE A 70 8.36 -11.51 18.21
CA ILE A 70 7.08 -11.22 17.55
C ILE A 70 6.17 -12.45 17.62
N LEU A 71 6.69 -13.63 17.30
CA LEU A 71 5.93 -14.88 17.36
C LEU A 71 5.41 -15.16 18.78
N LYS A 72 6.23 -14.94 19.79
CA LYS A 72 5.85 -15.11 21.21
C LYS A 72 4.73 -14.14 21.60
N LEU A 73 4.84 -12.88 21.21
CA LEU A 73 3.81 -11.86 21.45
C LEU A 73 2.51 -12.21 20.73
N CYS A 74 2.57 -12.59 19.46
CA CYS A 74 1.38 -13.02 18.69
C CYS A 74 0.67 -14.21 19.36
N LYS A 75 1.42 -15.22 19.81
CA LYS A 75 0.83 -16.36 20.55
C LYS A 75 0.17 -15.89 21.84
N LYS A 76 0.79 -14.99 22.59
CA LYS A 76 0.21 -14.42 23.81
C LYS A 76 -1.06 -13.61 23.50
N ILE A 77 -1.08 -12.85 22.41
CA ILE A 77 -2.28 -12.13 21.97
C ILE A 77 -3.40 -13.13 21.69
N ILE A 78 -3.14 -14.15 20.87
CA ILE A 78 -4.13 -15.16 20.51
C ILE A 78 -4.69 -15.90 21.74
N SER A 79 -3.83 -16.25 22.73
CA SER A 79 -4.28 -16.92 23.94
C SER A 79 -5.10 -16.03 24.89
N ASN A 80 -5.14 -14.71 24.66
CA ASN A 80 -5.88 -13.73 25.45
C ASN A 80 -6.97 -13.01 24.64
N LEU A 81 -7.35 -13.56 23.47
CA LEU A 81 -8.48 -13.03 22.72
C LEU A 81 -9.77 -13.20 23.51
N SER A 82 -10.57 -12.15 23.56
CA SER A 82 -11.96 -12.20 24.00
C SER A 82 -12.87 -12.32 22.76
N LYS A 83 -13.99 -13.00 22.96
CA LYS A 83 -15.02 -13.09 21.92
C LYS A 83 -16.14 -12.14 22.28
N ASP A 84 -16.40 -11.16 21.44
CA ASP A 84 -17.57 -10.30 21.51
C ASP A 84 -18.41 -10.51 20.26
N LEU A 85 -19.61 -11.10 20.46
CA LEU A 85 -20.50 -11.54 19.40
C LEU A 85 -19.78 -12.44 18.36
N GLU A 86 -19.57 -11.95 17.16
CA GLU A 86 -18.89 -12.66 16.06
C GLU A 86 -17.42 -12.25 15.89
N PHE A 87 -16.95 -11.28 16.69
CA PHE A 87 -15.59 -10.75 16.59
C PHE A 87 -14.67 -11.31 17.66
N LEU A 88 -13.40 -11.47 17.27
CA LEU A 88 -12.30 -11.76 18.20
C LEU A 88 -11.57 -10.45 18.47
N GLU A 89 -11.58 -10.02 19.72
CA GLU A 89 -10.93 -8.79 20.14
C GLU A 89 -9.66 -9.05 20.93
N THR A 90 -8.66 -8.22 20.72
CA THR A 90 -7.44 -8.22 21.51
C THR A 90 -7.35 -6.96 22.36
N LYS A 91 -6.77 -7.11 23.55
CA LYS A 91 -6.51 -5.98 24.43
C LYS A 91 -5.42 -5.09 23.87
N TYR A 92 -5.67 -3.77 23.85
CA TYR A 92 -4.74 -2.75 23.37
C TYR A 92 -3.33 -2.86 24.00
N GLU A 93 -3.23 -3.20 25.28
CA GLU A 93 -1.98 -3.39 26.02
C GLU A 93 -1.04 -4.46 25.42
N PHE A 94 -1.59 -5.45 24.72
CA PHE A 94 -0.80 -6.47 24.03
C PHE A 94 -0.36 -6.02 22.66
N MET A 95 -1.22 -5.30 21.93
CA MET A 95 -0.90 -4.77 20.61
C MET A 95 0.23 -3.75 20.67
N ASN A 96 0.23 -2.87 21.66
CA ASN A 96 1.28 -1.86 21.87
C ASN A 96 2.68 -2.42 22.16
N LYS A 97 2.78 -3.70 22.51
CA LYS A 97 4.07 -4.38 22.73
C LYS A 97 4.66 -4.92 21.44
N LEU A 98 3.87 -4.99 20.38
CA LEU A 98 4.39 -5.41 19.07
C LEU A 98 5.27 -4.30 18.49
N PRO A 99 6.44 -4.63 17.94
CA PRO A 99 7.26 -3.65 17.25
C PRO A 99 6.56 -3.19 15.96
N GLU A 100 6.74 -1.92 15.60
CA GLU A 100 6.30 -1.37 14.31
C GLU A 100 7.21 -1.89 13.19
N LEU A 101 7.02 -3.15 12.83
CA LEU A 101 7.82 -3.84 11.83
C LEU A 101 6.91 -4.54 10.83
N SER A 102 6.98 -4.15 9.55
CA SER A 102 6.22 -4.80 8.49
C SER A 102 6.68 -6.25 8.28
N PHE A 103 5.78 -7.09 7.75
CA PHE A 103 6.10 -8.47 7.35
C PHE A 103 7.29 -8.53 6.38
N ASP A 104 7.36 -7.55 5.47
CA ASP A 104 8.43 -7.44 4.50
C ASP A 104 9.81 -7.32 5.17
N LYS A 105 9.95 -6.41 6.12
CA LYS A 105 11.19 -6.22 6.90
C LYS A 105 11.42 -7.35 7.92
N ALA A 106 10.36 -7.86 8.50
CA ALA A 106 10.46 -8.92 9.50
C ALA A 106 10.95 -10.23 8.89
N ILE A 107 10.43 -10.59 7.72
CA ILE A 107 10.62 -11.91 7.11
C ILE A 107 11.21 -11.82 5.70
N LEU A 108 10.61 -11.06 4.77
CA LEU A 108 10.97 -11.17 3.35
C LEU A 108 12.41 -10.72 3.06
N GLU A 109 12.91 -9.68 3.74
CA GLU A 109 14.30 -9.24 3.59
C GLU A 109 15.33 -10.26 4.11
N LYS A 110 14.91 -11.16 5.01
CA LYS A 110 15.80 -12.12 5.69
C LYS A 110 15.65 -13.55 5.17
N CYS A 111 14.54 -13.86 4.53
CA CYS A 111 14.20 -15.21 4.12
C CYS A 111 14.86 -15.57 2.79
N GLU A 112 15.55 -16.71 2.72
CA GLU A 112 16.25 -17.20 1.53
C GLU A 112 15.39 -18.09 0.64
N SER A 113 14.22 -18.53 1.11
CA SER A 113 13.33 -19.45 0.44
C SER A 113 12.07 -18.81 -0.11
N ILE A 114 12.23 -17.64 -0.77
CA ILE A 114 11.14 -16.91 -1.39
C ILE A 114 11.17 -17.12 -2.90
N TYR A 115 9.97 -17.22 -3.46
CA TYR A 115 9.76 -17.30 -4.91
C TYR A 115 8.80 -16.21 -5.34
N MET A 116 8.89 -15.80 -6.60
CA MET A 116 8.00 -14.82 -7.19
C MET A 116 7.43 -15.28 -8.52
N LEU A 117 6.25 -14.79 -8.84
CA LEU A 117 5.65 -14.84 -10.17
C LEU A 117 5.69 -13.44 -10.78
N LYS A 118 6.16 -13.34 -12.02
CA LYS A 118 6.10 -12.08 -12.77
C LYS A 118 4.66 -11.78 -13.18
N PHE A 119 4.22 -10.56 -12.90
CA PHE A 119 2.94 -10.04 -13.36
C PHE A 119 3.21 -8.85 -14.28
N ASN A 120 2.85 -8.98 -15.55
CA ASN A 120 3.20 -8.02 -16.60
C ASN A 120 2.04 -7.09 -16.98
N GLN A 121 0.91 -7.16 -16.26
CA GLN A 121 -0.20 -6.24 -16.45
C GLN A 121 0.03 -4.93 -15.69
N LYS A 122 -0.71 -3.90 -16.07
CA LYS A 122 -0.73 -2.63 -15.32
C LYS A 122 -1.24 -2.89 -13.90
N TRP A 123 -0.53 -2.35 -12.93
CA TRP A 123 -0.87 -2.46 -11.51
C TRP A 123 -0.56 -1.13 -10.81
N ARG A 124 -1.42 -0.76 -9.89
CA ARG A 124 -1.23 0.40 -9.00
C ARG A 124 -1.73 0.02 -7.61
N ASP A 125 -0.96 0.38 -6.62
CA ASP A 125 -1.42 0.37 -5.23
C ASP A 125 -2.29 1.60 -4.99
N ILE A 126 -3.57 1.38 -4.66
CA ILE A 126 -4.52 2.48 -4.37
C ILE A 126 -4.45 2.80 -2.86
N GLY A 127 -3.26 3.08 -2.37
CA GLY A 127 -3.00 3.44 -0.98
C GLY A 127 -3.12 4.95 -0.68
N SER A 128 -3.32 5.78 -1.70
CA SER A 128 -3.37 7.23 -1.53
C SER A 128 -4.40 7.89 -2.45
N TRP A 129 -4.89 9.05 -2.03
CA TRP A 129 -5.78 9.87 -2.86
C TRP A 129 -5.11 10.32 -4.15
N LYS A 130 -3.80 10.59 -4.11
CA LYS A 130 -3.01 10.93 -5.29
C LYS A 130 -3.09 9.81 -6.33
N THR A 131 -2.80 8.58 -5.95
CA THR A 131 -2.88 7.42 -6.87
C THR A 131 -4.29 7.23 -7.42
N LEU A 132 -5.32 7.42 -6.58
CA LEU A 132 -6.70 7.31 -7.03
C LEU A 132 -7.05 8.38 -8.07
N THR A 133 -6.57 9.62 -7.91
CA THR A 133 -6.79 10.67 -8.91
C THR A 133 -6.07 10.39 -10.23
N GLU A 134 -4.82 9.92 -10.18
CA GLU A 134 -4.07 9.55 -11.39
C GLU A 134 -4.77 8.44 -12.20
N ILE A 135 -5.42 7.49 -11.51
CA ILE A 135 -6.21 6.44 -12.16
C ILE A 135 -7.53 7.00 -12.71
N SER A 136 -8.17 7.94 -11.99
CA SER A 136 -9.43 8.54 -12.42
C SER A 136 -9.26 9.43 -13.66
N ASP A 137 -8.16 10.16 -13.75
CA ASP A 137 -7.82 10.96 -14.93
C ASP A 137 -7.69 10.09 -16.20
N GLN A 138 -7.20 8.85 -16.04
CA GLN A 138 -7.08 7.91 -17.16
C GLN A 138 -8.41 7.26 -17.58
N ASN A 139 -9.38 7.13 -16.68
CA ASN A 139 -10.59 6.33 -16.89
C ASN A 139 -11.90 7.13 -16.92
N GLN A 140 -11.92 8.43 -16.64
CA GLN A 140 -13.07 9.37 -16.63
C GLN A 140 -14.36 8.90 -15.91
N LYS A 141 -14.39 7.76 -15.21
CA LYS A 141 -15.61 7.09 -14.73
C LYS A 141 -15.64 6.74 -13.24
N LEU A 142 -14.79 7.32 -12.40
CA LEU A 142 -14.89 7.04 -10.96
C LEU A 142 -16.05 7.77 -10.27
N ASN A 143 -16.72 8.69 -10.94
CA ASN A 143 -17.90 9.38 -10.43
C ASN A 143 -19.15 8.97 -11.21
N SER A 144 -20.10 8.36 -10.54
CA SER A 144 -21.48 8.17 -11.03
C SER A 144 -22.29 9.48 -10.98
N ASN A 145 -21.77 10.54 -10.39
CA ASN A 145 -22.43 11.81 -10.10
C ASN A 145 -21.95 12.91 -11.05
N THR A 146 -22.82 13.89 -11.32
CA THR A 146 -22.52 14.97 -12.25
C THR A 146 -21.57 15.97 -11.61
N THR A 147 -20.39 16.14 -12.22
CA THR A 147 -19.46 17.23 -11.87
C THR A 147 -19.42 18.24 -13.01
N ILE A 148 -19.63 19.51 -12.67
CA ILE A 148 -19.55 20.63 -13.60
C ILE A 148 -18.24 21.37 -13.33
N TYR A 149 -17.42 21.53 -14.37
CA TYR A 149 -16.17 22.27 -14.31
C TYR A 149 -16.35 23.57 -15.12
N ASN A 150 -16.34 24.71 -14.42
CA ASN A 150 -16.36 26.04 -15.03
C ASN A 150 -15.01 26.72 -14.76
N ASN A 151 -14.27 27.07 -15.81
CA ASN A 151 -12.90 27.61 -15.72
C ASN A 151 -11.99 26.81 -14.75
N SER A 152 -12.20 25.49 -14.66
CA SER A 152 -11.52 24.62 -13.70
C SER A 152 -10.83 23.49 -14.43
N THR A 153 -9.50 23.42 -14.27
CA THR A 153 -8.66 22.44 -14.96
C THR A 153 -7.86 21.60 -13.98
N ASN A 154 -7.42 20.42 -14.43
CA ASN A 154 -6.60 19.50 -13.66
C ASN A 154 -7.13 19.22 -12.24
N SER A 155 -8.46 19.19 -12.07
CA SER A 155 -9.12 18.99 -10.78
C SER A 155 -9.95 17.71 -10.79
N ASN A 156 -10.02 17.03 -9.63
CA ASN A 156 -10.78 15.79 -9.49
C ASN A 156 -11.81 15.91 -8.37
N VAL A 157 -12.96 15.32 -8.60
CA VAL A 157 -14.04 15.23 -7.60
C VAL A 157 -14.35 13.77 -7.35
N ILE A 158 -14.34 13.34 -6.09
CA ILE A 158 -14.83 12.05 -5.63
C ILE A 158 -15.92 12.36 -4.61
N SER A 159 -17.18 12.21 -5.01
CA SER A 159 -18.31 12.69 -4.22
C SER A 159 -19.47 11.68 -4.24
N ASP A 160 -20.13 11.53 -3.10
CA ASP A 160 -21.41 10.84 -2.97
C ASP A 160 -22.61 11.78 -3.24
N LYS A 161 -22.35 13.08 -3.43
CA LYS A 161 -23.38 14.08 -3.73
C LYS A 161 -23.79 14.00 -5.19
N LYS A 162 -25.08 14.26 -5.47
CA LYS A 162 -25.64 14.18 -6.82
C LYS A 162 -24.97 15.15 -7.79
N ASN A 163 -24.70 16.36 -7.33
CA ASN A 163 -24.07 17.41 -8.15
C ASN A 163 -22.92 18.06 -7.38
N THR A 164 -21.83 18.32 -8.07
CA THR A 164 -20.69 19.11 -7.57
C THR A 164 -20.29 20.09 -8.66
N VAL A 165 -20.04 21.34 -8.30
CA VAL A 165 -19.59 22.38 -9.24
C VAL A 165 -18.25 22.90 -8.77
N LEU A 166 -17.29 22.93 -9.69
CA LEU A 166 -16.00 23.61 -9.51
C LEU A 166 -15.98 24.85 -10.40
N ASN A 167 -15.71 26.01 -9.81
CA ASN A 167 -15.68 27.29 -10.51
C ASN A 167 -14.38 28.04 -10.23
N ASP A 168 -13.61 28.37 -11.28
CA ASP A 168 -12.35 29.14 -11.22
C ASP A 168 -11.29 28.53 -10.26
N VAL A 169 -11.23 27.20 -10.15
CA VAL A 169 -10.26 26.48 -9.31
C VAL A 169 -9.48 25.45 -10.11
N ASN A 170 -8.18 25.36 -9.88
CA ASN A 170 -7.28 24.46 -10.60
C ASN A 170 -6.43 23.63 -9.63
N ASP A 171 -5.96 22.48 -10.12
CA ASP A 171 -5.01 21.60 -9.42
C ASP A 171 -5.50 21.14 -8.04
N ILE A 172 -6.80 20.95 -7.87
CA ILE A 172 -7.39 20.51 -6.60
C ILE A 172 -8.01 19.13 -6.70
N ILE A 173 -8.18 18.53 -5.52
CA ILE A 173 -9.03 17.37 -5.30
C ILE A 173 -10.13 17.74 -4.30
N VAL A 174 -11.35 17.33 -4.60
CA VAL A 174 -12.51 17.42 -3.71
C VAL A 174 -12.97 16.01 -3.40
N ILE A 175 -13.00 15.65 -2.13
CA ILE A 175 -13.52 14.37 -1.66
C ILE A 175 -14.69 14.68 -0.71
N SER A 176 -15.88 14.23 -1.08
CA SER A 176 -17.08 14.42 -0.28
C SER A 176 -17.73 13.06 -0.02
N LYS A 177 -17.91 12.73 1.26
CA LYS A 177 -18.57 11.49 1.66
C LYS A 177 -19.31 11.69 2.97
N ASN A 178 -20.57 11.28 3.02
CA ASN A 178 -21.46 11.49 4.17
C ASN A 178 -21.49 13.00 4.55
N ASP A 179 -21.09 13.32 5.77
CA ASP A 179 -21.13 14.69 6.32
C ASP A 179 -19.75 15.39 6.27
N SER A 180 -18.79 14.81 5.57
CA SER A 180 -17.43 15.34 5.51
C SER A 180 -17.03 15.71 4.09
N ILE A 181 -16.35 16.85 3.97
CA ILE A 181 -15.76 17.32 2.73
C ILE A 181 -14.28 17.63 2.97
N TYR A 182 -13.42 17.08 2.14
CA TYR A 182 -12.01 17.39 2.11
C TYR A 182 -11.64 18.04 0.78
N VAL A 183 -11.03 19.21 0.84
CA VAL A 183 -10.51 19.93 -0.34
C VAL A 183 -9.03 20.18 -0.15
N SER A 184 -8.24 19.82 -1.13
CA SER A 184 -6.79 20.00 -1.08
C SER A 184 -6.23 20.28 -2.48
N SER A 185 -5.05 20.88 -2.54
CA SER A 185 -4.27 20.85 -3.78
C SER A 185 -3.81 19.43 -4.07
N LYS A 186 -3.73 19.04 -5.35
CA LYS A 186 -3.20 17.73 -5.76
C LYS A 186 -1.79 17.47 -5.22
N LYS A 187 -1.00 18.53 -5.02
CA LYS A 187 0.36 18.44 -4.48
C LYS A 187 0.37 17.96 -3.02
N ASN A 188 -0.61 18.36 -2.22
CA ASN A 188 -0.62 18.15 -0.76
C ASN A 188 -1.69 17.16 -0.29
N VAL A 189 -2.35 16.46 -1.21
CA VAL A 189 -3.50 15.60 -0.91
C VAL A 189 -3.18 14.47 0.10
N ASN A 190 -1.94 14.02 0.17
CA ASN A 190 -1.52 12.95 1.09
C ASN A 190 -1.27 13.43 2.53
N ASN A 191 -1.28 14.75 2.80
CA ASN A 191 -1.02 15.31 4.13
C ASN A 191 -2.24 15.23 5.07
N ILE A 192 -3.31 14.57 4.65
CA ILE A 192 -4.54 14.43 5.45
C ILE A 192 -4.28 13.78 6.83
N LYS A 193 -3.31 12.87 6.93
CA LYS A 193 -2.95 12.22 8.21
C LYS A 193 -2.45 13.21 9.24
N ASP A 194 -1.70 14.20 8.81
CA ASP A 194 -1.15 15.24 9.68
C ASP A 194 -2.24 16.18 10.18
N ILE A 195 -3.30 16.37 9.36
CA ILE A 195 -4.43 17.26 9.68
C ILE A 195 -5.40 16.60 10.67
N ILE A 196 -5.66 15.31 10.55
CA ILE A 196 -6.59 14.57 11.43
C ILE A 196 -6.06 14.48 12.86
N ASN A 197 -4.75 14.49 13.05
CA ASN A 197 -4.11 14.44 14.36
C ASN A 197 -4.18 15.78 15.14
N TYR A 198 -4.80 16.83 14.59
CA TYR A 198 -5.05 18.11 15.27
C TYR A 198 -6.35 18.16 16.09
N LYS A 199 -6.97 16.98 16.38
CA LYS A 199 -8.16 16.91 17.25
C LYS A 199 -7.83 16.33 18.60
#